data_3a3a6b7705c6f5e03190ce7cfe750ce7
#
_entry.id   3a3a6b7705c6f5e03190ce7cfe750ce7
#
_cell.length_a   1.000
_cell.length_b   1.000
_cell.length_c   1.000
_cell.angle_alpha   90.00
_cell.angle_beta   90.00
_cell.angle_gamma   90.00
#
_symmetry.space_group_name_H-M   'P 1'
#
loop_
_entity.id
_entity.type
_entity.pdbx_description
1 polymer ?
#
loop_
_entity_poly.entity_id
_entity_poly.type
_entity_poly.pdbx_seq_one_letter_code
_entity_poly.pdbx_strand_id
1 'polypeptide(L)'
;MKPLWIGVFWVCAGTIAYVYLGYPLMMALWARLAPRPHKRAECFPSISLIVPAHNEAACIVEKLRSSLALSYPPQKLEILVATDGSTDGTEQLAASLRDPRIRVLHHAKRLGKAAAIARAVTSARGDLLVFTDANATLCADALVQLVRHFADSTVGAVGGAKRVRGANGEGLYWRYENALKEWESAVGSVMGVPGELWAMRRELYEPLPVDTILDDWAASMRLVAQGWRVIHASDATAYEAPPASLRASWERRVRMAAGGWQGVLRLCHPTQFTSLIAWWQCMSHRSLRWMVVPWLWAPMAIASVALASHPFYLAASLLQWILYDMAFVGGLLASRGTTRPGVTAAFYVVFANAAAAMGAYRYLTGKQPAAWRKAR
;
A
#
# COMPACT_ATOMS: atom_id res chain seq x y z
N MET A 1 -17.58 26.02 28.88
CA MET A 1 -17.36 24.63 28.37
C MET A 1 -17.97 24.39 26.99
N LYS A 2 -19.20 24.85 26.70
CA LYS A 2 -19.83 24.64 25.36
C LYS A 2 -18.97 25.09 24.17
N PRO A 3 -18.30 26.28 24.15
CA PRO A 3 -17.46 26.70 23.03
C PRO A 3 -16.30 25.74 22.75
N LEU A 4 -15.69 25.17 23.79
CA LEU A 4 -14.60 24.19 23.66
C LEU A 4 -15.08 22.93 22.92
N TRP A 5 -16.21 22.36 23.33
CA TRP A 5 -16.74 21.17 22.70
C TRP A 5 -17.18 21.41 21.25
N ILE A 6 -17.72 22.60 20.94
CA ILE A 6 -18.00 23.01 19.56
C ILE A 6 -16.71 23.01 18.73
N GLY A 7 -15.63 23.61 19.24
CA GLY A 7 -14.33 23.60 18.57
C GLY A 7 -13.78 22.19 18.36
N VAL A 8 -13.82 21.35 19.40
CA VAL A 8 -13.39 19.94 19.32
C VAL A 8 -14.18 19.19 18.26
N PHE A 9 -15.51 19.29 18.27
CA PHE A 9 -16.36 18.61 17.28
C PHE A 9 -15.98 19.00 15.85
N TRP A 10 -15.93 20.32 15.56
CA TRP A 10 -15.68 20.78 14.19
C TRP A 10 -14.26 20.53 13.70
N VAL A 11 -13.27 20.61 14.57
CA VAL A 11 -11.88 20.22 14.21
C VAL A 11 -11.81 18.73 13.88
N CYS A 12 -12.39 17.87 14.70
CA CYS A 12 -12.40 16.43 14.43
C CYS A 12 -13.21 16.09 13.17
N ALA A 13 -14.46 16.55 13.09
CA ALA A 13 -15.34 16.27 11.94
C ALA A 13 -14.76 16.86 10.64
N GLY A 14 -14.26 18.09 10.68
CA GLY A 14 -13.63 18.75 9.52
C GLY A 14 -12.37 18.02 9.03
N THR A 15 -11.51 17.58 9.95
CA THR A 15 -10.30 16.83 9.58
C THR A 15 -10.65 15.46 8.98
N ILE A 16 -11.60 14.72 9.57
CA ILE A 16 -12.08 13.44 9.04
C ILE A 16 -12.70 13.65 7.65
N ALA A 17 -13.59 14.62 7.51
CA ALA A 17 -14.22 14.95 6.22
C ALA A 17 -13.19 15.40 5.17
N TYR A 18 -12.19 16.20 5.56
CA TYR A 18 -11.11 16.60 4.67
C TYR A 18 -10.34 15.39 4.14
N VAL A 19 -9.92 14.48 5.01
CA VAL A 19 -9.07 13.34 4.63
C VAL A 19 -9.80 12.35 3.74
N TYR A 20 -11.08 12.06 4.02
CA TYR A 20 -11.82 11.03 3.29
C TYR A 20 -12.66 11.55 2.11
N LEU A 21 -13.01 12.84 2.11
CA LEU A 21 -13.83 13.45 1.08
C LEU A 21 -13.15 14.67 0.44
N GLY A 22 -12.72 15.63 1.24
CA GLY A 22 -12.18 16.91 0.75
C GLY A 22 -10.95 16.73 -0.12
N TYR A 23 -9.92 16.04 0.38
CA TYR A 23 -8.69 15.78 -0.38
C TYR A 23 -8.95 14.97 -1.66
N PRO A 24 -9.69 13.83 -1.64
CA PRO A 24 -10.02 13.09 -2.86
C PRO A 24 -10.80 13.94 -3.90
N LEU A 25 -11.78 14.73 -3.45
CA LEU A 25 -12.53 15.62 -4.35
C LEU A 25 -11.63 16.71 -4.97
N MET A 26 -10.72 17.28 -4.17
CA MET A 26 -9.74 18.23 -4.68
C MET A 26 -8.81 17.57 -5.72
N MET A 27 -8.34 16.34 -5.47
CA MET A 27 -7.53 15.61 -6.45
C MET A 27 -8.33 15.28 -7.72
N ALA A 28 -9.58 14.84 -7.60
CA ALA A 28 -10.44 14.56 -8.74
C ALA A 28 -10.70 15.81 -9.59
N LEU A 29 -10.97 16.95 -8.95
CA LEU A 29 -11.17 18.23 -9.62
C LEU A 29 -9.89 18.70 -10.28
N TRP A 30 -8.76 18.65 -9.59
CA TRP A 30 -7.46 19.06 -10.14
C TRP A 30 -7.04 18.16 -11.32
N ALA A 31 -7.23 16.85 -11.21
CA ALA A 31 -6.97 15.92 -12.30
C ALA A 31 -7.80 16.20 -13.57
N ARG A 32 -9.00 16.80 -13.42
CA ARG A 32 -9.85 17.21 -14.54
C ARG A 32 -9.45 18.56 -15.12
N LEU A 33 -9.11 19.54 -14.26
CA LEU A 33 -8.90 20.94 -14.70
C LEU A 33 -7.47 21.19 -15.19
N ALA A 34 -6.47 20.56 -14.58
CA ALA A 34 -5.07 20.78 -14.89
C ALA A 34 -4.26 19.47 -14.82
N PRO A 35 -4.59 18.45 -15.65
CA PRO A 35 -3.83 17.21 -15.67
C PRO A 35 -2.41 17.46 -16.20
N ARG A 36 -1.46 16.70 -15.69
CA ARG A 36 -0.08 16.65 -16.17
C ARG A 36 0.16 15.31 -16.87
N PRO A 37 -0.15 15.20 -18.16
CA PRO A 37 0.05 13.96 -18.92
C PRO A 37 1.52 13.56 -18.92
N HIS A 38 1.79 12.30 -19.15
CA HIS A 38 3.12 11.74 -19.35
C HIS A 38 3.12 10.87 -20.61
N LYS A 39 4.29 10.70 -21.21
CA LYS A 39 4.45 9.88 -22.41
C LYS A 39 4.20 8.41 -22.09
N ARG A 40 3.47 7.74 -22.96
CA ARG A 40 3.29 6.29 -22.94
C ARG A 40 3.65 5.77 -24.32
N ALA A 41 4.51 4.80 -24.39
CA ALA A 41 4.86 4.16 -25.65
C ALA A 41 5.10 2.66 -25.42
N GLU A 42 4.80 1.86 -26.40
CA GLU A 42 5.17 0.47 -26.38
C GLU A 42 6.71 0.37 -26.38
N CYS A 43 7.24 -0.23 -25.34
CA CYS A 43 8.67 -0.42 -25.18
C CYS A 43 8.92 -1.71 -24.38
N PHE A 44 10.03 -2.34 -24.65
CA PHE A 44 10.47 -3.57 -23.99
C PHE A 44 11.87 -3.41 -23.43
N PRO A 45 12.09 -2.57 -22.38
CA PRO A 45 13.37 -2.53 -21.69
C PRO A 45 13.72 -3.88 -21.06
N SER A 46 14.99 -4.08 -20.68
CA SER A 46 15.34 -5.27 -19.90
C SER A 46 14.81 -5.16 -18.48
N ILE A 47 14.23 -6.26 -17.96
CA ILE A 47 13.55 -6.31 -16.64
C ILE A 47 14.22 -7.35 -15.74
N SER A 48 14.49 -6.96 -14.50
CA SER A 48 14.74 -7.88 -13.40
C SER A 48 13.50 -7.94 -12.51
N LEU A 49 12.73 -9.04 -12.61
CA LEU A 49 11.58 -9.31 -11.76
C LEU A 49 12.05 -9.88 -10.41
N ILE A 50 11.95 -9.10 -9.36
CA ILE A 50 12.42 -9.44 -8.01
C ILE A 50 11.29 -10.00 -7.18
N VAL A 51 11.45 -11.22 -6.68
CA VAL A 51 10.50 -11.95 -5.84
C VAL A 51 11.17 -12.26 -4.51
N PRO A 52 11.02 -11.41 -3.48
CA PRO A 52 11.48 -11.75 -2.13
C PRO A 52 10.60 -12.86 -1.56
N ALA A 53 11.23 -13.89 -0.95
CA ALA A 53 10.53 -15.05 -0.44
C ALA A 53 11.06 -15.47 0.95
N HIS A 54 10.14 -15.71 1.90
CA HIS A 54 10.42 -16.32 3.19
C HIS A 54 9.31 -17.26 3.57
N ASN A 55 9.60 -18.56 3.58
CA ASN A 55 8.62 -19.63 3.86
C ASN A 55 7.41 -19.58 2.90
N GLU A 56 7.68 -19.58 1.60
CA GLU A 56 6.69 -19.48 0.53
C GLU A 56 6.57 -20.78 -0.31
N ALA A 57 6.96 -21.94 0.26
CA ALA A 57 6.90 -23.23 -0.44
C ALA A 57 5.52 -23.52 -1.05
N ALA A 58 4.44 -23.09 -0.39
CA ALA A 58 3.07 -23.33 -0.85
C ALA A 58 2.69 -22.60 -2.15
N CYS A 59 3.38 -21.50 -2.50
CA CYS A 59 3.00 -20.67 -3.66
C CYS A 59 4.15 -20.36 -4.63
N ILE A 60 5.40 -20.58 -4.25
CA ILE A 60 6.56 -20.14 -5.05
C ILE A 60 6.60 -20.77 -6.45
N VAL A 61 6.25 -22.06 -6.58
CA VAL A 61 6.26 -22.77 -7.89
C VAL A 61 5.20 -22.19 -8.83
N GLU A 62 3.99 -21.95 -8.32
CA GLU A 62 2.90 -21.33 -9.10
C GLU A 62 3.26 -19.90 -9.49
N LYS A 63 3.82 -19.13 -8.55
CA LYS A 63 4.31 -17.78 -8.80
C LYS A 63 5.30 -17.76 -9.95
N LEU A 64 6.31 -18.60 -9.92
CA LEU A 64 7.36 -18.63 -10.94
C LEU A 64 6.83 -19.09 -12.29
N ARG A 65 5.97 -20.13 -12.33
CA ARG A 65 5.32 -20.58 -13.58
C ARG A 65 4.47 -19.47 -14.19
N SER A 66 3.64 -18.78 -13.40
CA SER A 66 2.83 -17.66 -13.88
C SER A 66 3.71 -16.47 -14.32
N SER A 67 4.85 -16.24 -13.67
CA SER A 67 5.79 -15.20 -14.07
C SER A 67 6.52 -15.51 -15.37
N LEU A 68 6.84 -16.77 -15.63
CA LEU A 68 7.43 -17.23 -16.91
C LEU A 68 6.45 -17.15 -18.08
N ALA A 69 5.15 -17.22 -17.81
CA ALA A 69 4.06 -17.13 -18.80
C ALA A 69 3.59 -15.70 -19.09
N LEU A 70 4.21 -14.68 -18.48
CA LEU A 70 3.87 -13.28 -18.77
C LEU A 70 4.20 -12.93 -20.24
N SER A 71 3.35 -12.10 -20.85
CA SER A 71 3.49 -11.60 -22.21
C SER A 71 4.63 -10.57 -22.31
N TYR A 72 5.86 -11.04 -22.13
CA TYR A 72 7.05 -10.21 -22.22
C TYR A 72 8.17 -10.95 -22.96
N PRO A 73 9.04 -10.27 -23.77
CA PRO A 73 10.11 -10.93 -24.50
C PRO A 73 11.02 -11.74 -23.55
N PRO A 74 11.14 -13.06 -23.72
CA PRO A 74 11.88 -13.91 -22.77
C PRO A 74 13.34 -13.50 -22.56
N GLN A 75 13.96 -12.96 -23.60
CA GLN A 75 15.37 -12.53 -23.59
C GLN A 75 15.59 -11.24 -22.78
N LYS A 76 14.50 -10.51 -22.49
CA LYS A 76 14.50 -9.25 -21.74
C LYS A 76 13.96 -9.38 -20.32
N LEU A 77 13.67 -10.61 -19.86
CA LEU A 77 13.11 -10.89 -18.54
C LEU A 77 14.02 -11.87 -17.79
N GLU A 78 14.60 -11.43 -16.68
CA GLU A 78 15.15 -12.32 -15.65
C GLU A 78 14.27 -12.28 -14.40
N ILE A 79 14.23 -13.38 -13.65
CA ILE A 79 13.47 -13.54 -12.42
C ILE A 79 14.44 -13.85 -11.29
N LEU A 80 14.52 -12.95 -10.31
CA LEU A 80 15.40 -13.08 -9.15
C LEU A 80 14.59 -13.45 -7.93
N VAL A 81 14.73 -14.68 -7.45
CA VAL A 81 14.07 -15.15 -6.23
C VAL A 81 15.04 -14.96 -5.07
N ALA A 82 14.77 -13.96 -4.22
CA ALA A 82 15.59 -13.66 -3.05
C ALA A 82 15.04 -14.35 -1.81
N THR A 83 15.55 -15.55 -1.48
CA THR A 83 15.13 -16.26 -0.27
C THR A 83 15.87 -15.72 0.96
N ASP A 84 15.17 -15.59 2.08
CA ASP A 84 15.64 -14.94 3.31
C ASP A 84 15.39 -15.82 4.54
N GLY A 85 16.28 -16.79 4.78
CA GLY A 85 16.20 -17.71 5.91
C GLY A 85 14.95 -18.60 5.87
N SER A 86 14.56 -19.10 4.70
CA SER A 86 13.46 -20.05 4.56
C SER A 86 13.83 -21.43 5.12
N THR A 87 12.87 -22.08 5.78
CA THR A 87 13.05 -23.40 6.42
C THR A 87 12.07 -24.47 5.89
N ASP A 88 11.25 -24.10 4.90
CA ASP A 88 10.15 -24.93 4.37
C ASP A 88 10.43 -25.52 2.97
N GLY A 89 11.64 -25.41 2.47
CA GLY A 89 12.01 -25.89 1.14
C GLY A 89 11.71 -24.91 -0.01
N THR A 90 11.39 -23.65 0.28
CA THR A 90 11.10 -22.63 -0.75
C THR A 90 12.20 -22.52 -1.79
N GLU A 91 13.48 -22.53 -1.40
CA GLU A 91 14.62 -22.38 -2.31
C GLU A 91 14.78 -23.59 -3.25
N GLN A 92 14.65 -24.79 -2.71
CA GLN A 92 14.74 -26.04 -3.48
C GLN A 92 13.61 -26.11 -4.51
N LEU A 93 12.40 -25.73 -4.11
CA LEU A 93 11.24 -25.67 -5.00
C LEU A 93 11.41 -24.60 -6.09
N ALA A 94 11.95 -23.43 -5.77
CA ALA A 94 12.24 -22.41 -6.77
C ALA A 94 13.30 -22.86 -7.77
N ALA A 95 14.37 -23.53 -7.30
CA ALA A 95 15.46 -24.02 -8.13
C ALA A 95 15.03 -25.23 -9.00
N SER A 96 14.00 -25.99 -8.60
CA SER A 96 13.53 -27.18 -9.33
C SER A 96 12.97 -26.88 -10.73
N LEU A 97 12.56 -25.64 -11.01
CA LEU A 97 12.00 -25.24 -12.31
C LEU A 97 13.01 -25.22 -13.46
N ARG A 98 14.32 -25.15 -13.17
CA ARG A 98 15.43 -25.23 -14.15
C ARG A 98 15.29 -24.34 -15.40
N ASP A 99 14.60 -23.19 -15.28
CA ASP A 99 14.50 -22.22 -16.38
C ASP A 99 15.69 -21.23 -16.28
N PRO A 100 16.41 -20.95 -17.37
CA PRO A 100 17.60 -20.09 -17.35
C PRO A 100 17.29 -18.64 -16.97
N ARG A 101 16.04 -18.21 -17.06
CA ARG A 101 15.59 -16.88 -16.63
C ARG A 101 15.47 -16.77 -15.11
N ILE A 102 15.40 -17.89 -14.39
CA ILE A 102 15.26 -17.92 -12.92
C ILE A 102 16.62 -18.03 -12.27
N ARG A 103 16.90 -17.13 -11.34
CA ARG A 103 18.08 -17.17 -10.48
C ARG A 103 17.64 -17.10 -9.02
N VAL A 104 17.98 -18.12 -8.25
CA VAL A 104 17.69 -18.19 -6.82
C VAL A 104 18.89 -17.65 -6.04
N LEU A 105 18.64 -16.58 -5.28
CA LEU A 105 19.61 -15.90 -4.44
C LEU A 105 19.31 -16.25 -2.98
N HIS A 106 19.94 -17.33 -2.51
CA HIS A 106 19.72 -17.85 -1.16
C HIS A 106 20.52 -17.09 -0.11
N HIS A 107 19.92 -16.93 1.06
CA HIS A 107 20.59 -16.48 2.28
C HIS A 107 20.06 -17.27 3.49
N ALA A 108 20.97 -17.96 4.21
CA ALA A 108 20.60 -18.87 5.30
C ALA A 108 20.02 -18.14 6.53
N LYS A 109 20.47 -16.91 6.80
CA LYS A 109 19.98 -16.12 7.93
C LYS A 109 18.85 -15.18 7.47
N ARG A 110 17.85 -15.02 8.30
CA ARG A 110 16.75 -14.08 8.07
C ARG A 110 17.20 -12.66 8.39
N LEU A 111 17.30 -11.80 7.38
CA LEU A 111 17.70 -10.39 7.50
C LEU A 111 16.55 -9.42 7.23
N GLY A 112 15.42 -9.90 6.73
CA GLY A 112 14.23 -9.10 6.40
C GLY A 112 14.10 -8.76 4.92
N LYS A 113 12.88 -8.35 4.51
CA LYS A 113 12.51 -8.12 3.12
C LYS A 113 13.39 -7.07 2.44
N ALA A 114 13.69 -5.95 3.10
CA ALA A 114 14.53 -4.89 2.56
C ALA A 114 15.96 -5.41 2.24
N ALA A 115 16.55 -6.23 3.12
CA ALA A 115 17.85 -6.82 2.89
C ALA A 115 17.84 -7.86 1.74
N ALA A 116 16.76 -8.66 1.63
CA ALA A 116 16.57 -9.60 0.54
C ALA A 116 16.46 -8.88 -0.81
N ILE A 117 15.69 -7.80 -0.88
CA ILE A 117 15.56 -6.96 -2.06
C ILE A 117 16.90 -6.33 -2.43
N ALA A 118 17.61 -5.71 -1.47
CA ALA A 118 18.91 -5.09 -1.73
C ALA A 118 19.92 -6.09 -2.34
N ARG A 119 19.97 -7.32 -1.81
CA ARG A 119 20.79 -8.40 -2.33
C ARG A 119 20.38 -8.84 -3.74
N ALA A 120 19.06 -8.86 -4.03
CA ALA A 120 18.61 -9.15 -5.39
C ALA A 120 19.01 -8.05 -6.37
N VAL A 121 18.88 -6.78 -5.99
CA VAL A 121 19.22 -5.64 -6.84
C VAL A 121 20.70 -5.62 -7.20
N THR A 122 21.63 -5.99 -6.30
CA THR A 122 23.06 -6.07 -6.65
C THR A 122 23.35 -7.11 -7.72
N SER A 123 22.47 -8.10 -7.90
CA SER A 123 22.60 -9.15 -8.92
C SER A 123 21.75 -8.86 -10.17
N ALA A 124 20.91 -7.82 -10.14
CA ALA A 124 20.00 -7.47 -11.22
C ALA A 124 20.75 -6.90 -12.44
N ARG A 125 20.30 -7.31 -13.64
CA ARG A 125 20.89 -6.89 -14.94
C ARG A 125 19.93 -6.03 -15.74
N GLY A 126 18.62 -6.06 -15.42
CA GLY A 126 17.59 -5.29 -16.12
C GLY A 126 17.75 -3.78 -15.93
N ASP A 127 17.34 -3.00 -16.92
CA ASP A 127 17.26 -1.53 -16.85
C ASP A 127 16.17 -1.08 -15.86
N LEU A 128 15.13 -1.91 -15.74
CA LEU A 128 14.06 -1.72 -14.80
C LEU A 128 14.05 -2.84 -13.75
N LEU A 129 13.87 -2.46 -12.50
CA LEU A 129 13.59 -3.37 -11.40
C LEU A 129 12.08 -3.44 -11.24
N VAL A 130 11.52 -4.66 -11.30
CA VAL A 130 10.10 -4.92 -11.03
C VAL A 130 10.00 -5.74 -9.77
N PHE A 131 9.21 -5.29 -8.82
CA PHE A 131 9.02 -5.94 -7.53
C PHE A 131 7.63 -6.56 -7.46
N THR A 132 7.55 -7.78 -6.93
CA THR A 132 6.27 -8.47 -6.73
C THR A 132 6.36 -9.44 -5.58
N ASP A 133 5.31 -9.51 -4.76
CA ASP A 133 5.25 -10.47 -3.66
C ASP A 133 5.06 -11.91 -4.19
N ALA A 134 5.59 -12.90 -3.46
CA ALA A 134 5.54 -14.32 -3.85
C ALA A 134 4.10 -14.86 -3.95
N ASN A 135 3.16 -14.31 -3.19
CA ASN A 135 1.75 -14.70 -3.18
C ASN A 135 0.87 -13.90 -4.17
N ALA A 136 1.44 -12.93 -4.90
CA ALA A 136 0.71 -12.14 -5.89
C ALA A 136 0.72 -12.81 -7.27
N THR A 137 -0.42 -12.87 -7.93
CA THR A 137 -0.56 -13.34 -9.32
C THR A 137 -0.70 -12.13 -10.24
N LEU A 138 0.12 -12.05 -11.30
CA LEU A 138 0.09 -10.95 -12.26
C LEU A 138 -0.81 -11.30 -13.45
N CYS A 139 -1.51 -10.31 -14.03
CA CYS A 139 -2.13 -10.48 -15.35
C CYS A 139 -1.07 -10.73 -16.41
N ALA A 140 -1.43 -11.43 -17.48
CA ALA A 140 -0.48 -11.82 -18.52
C ALA A 140 0.27 -10.63 -19.13
N ASP A 141 -0.40 -9.50 -19.34
CA ASP A 141 0.12 -8.26 -19.91
C ASP A 141 0.64 -7.25 -18.87
N ALA A 142 0.60 -7.59 -17.58
CA ALA A 142 0.90 -6.65 -16.50
C ALA A 142 2.26 -5.95 -16.63
N LEU A 143 3.30 -6.67 -17.09
CA LEU A 143 4.62 -6.07 -17.31
C LEU A 143 4.62 -5.06 -18.46
N VAL A 144 3.95 -5.38 -19.57
CA VAL A 144 3.84 -4.47 -20.73
C VAL A 144 3.12 -3.19 -20.33
N GLN A 145 2.00 -3.33 -19.61
CA GLN A 145 1.23 -2.18 -19.12
C GLN A 145 2.03 -1.34 -18.12
N LEU A 146 2.87 -1.96 -17.31
CA LEU A 146 3.70 -1.26 -16.31
C LEU A 146 4.84 -0.48 -16.97
N VAL A 147 5.56 -1.10 -17.90
CA VAL A 147 6.80 -0.51 -18.45
C VAL A 147 6.60 0.60 -19.45
N ARG A 148 5.45 0.64 -20.15
CA ARG A 148 5.18 1.66 -21.17
C ARG A 148 5.21 3.11 -20.65
N HIS A 149 5.06 3.31 -19.35
CA HIS A 149 5.14 4.61 -18.70
C HIS A 149 6.58 5.14 -18.58
N PHE A 150 7.59 4.27 -18.64
CA PHE A 150 9.00 4.67 -18.60
C PHE A 150 9.52 5.25 -19.93
N ALA A 151 8.66 5.32 -20.96
CA ALA A 151 8.91 6.13 -22.17
C ALA A 151 9.03 7.63 -21.85
N ASP A 152 8.52 8.06 -20.70
CA ASP A 152 8.74 9.39 -20.15
C ASP A 152 9.95 9.36 -19.21
N SER A 153 10.97 10.17 -19.52
CA SER A 153 12.22 10.23 -18.76
C SER A 153 12.03 10.80 -17.34
N THR A 154 10.94 11.52 -17.07
CA THR A 154 10.61 12.06 -15.75
C THR A 154 9.99 11.02 -14.80
N VAL A 155 9.54 9.88 -15.36
CA VAL A 155 8.96 8.80 -14.57
C VAL A 155 10.06 7.94 -13.95
N GLY A 156 10.18 8.00 -12.63
CA GLY A 156 11.15 7.21 -11.86
C GLY A 156 10.60 5.86 -11.40
N ALA A 157 9.29 5.79 -11.10
CA ALA A 157 8.63 4.54 -10.71
C ALA A 157 7.17 4.47 -11.17
N VAL A 158 6.65 3.24 -11.27
CA VAL A 158 5.27 2.95 -11.66
C VAL A 158 4.71 1.87 -10.74
N GLY A 159 3.57 2.13 -10.10
CA GLY A 159 2.83 1.14 -9.31
C GLY A 159 1.66 0.57 -10.10
N GLY A 160 1.48 -0.74 -10.05
CA GLY A 160 0.31 -1.40 -10.63
C GLY A 160 -0.95 -1.27 -9.76
N ALA A 161 -2.04 -1.83 -10.26
CA ALA A 161 -3.31 -1.90 -9.55
C ALA A 161 -3.43 -3.21 -8.78
N LYS A 162 -3.62 -3.11 -7.48
CA LYS A 162 -3.95 -4.26 -6.63
C LYS A 162 -5.44 -4.60 -6.74
N ARG A 163 -5.75 -5.88 -6.93
CA ARG A 163 -7.11 -6.43 -6.83
C ARG A 163 -7.13 -7.64 -5.89
N VAL A 164 -8.14 -7.72 -5.05
CA VAL A 164 -8.33 -8.86 -4.13
C VAL A 164 -9.40 -9.77 -4.71
N ARG A 165 -9.07 -11.07 -4.89
CA ARG A 165 -10.01 -12.06 -5.44
C ARG A 165 -11.12 -12.35 -4.44
N GLY A 166 -12.38 -12.29 -4.89
CA GLY A 166 -13.54 -12.68 -4.06
C GLY A 166 -13.89 -11.76 -2.89
N ALA A 167 -13.33 -10.55 -2.82
CA ALA A 167 -13.55 -9.64 -1.70
C ALA A 167 -14.76 -8.72 -1.92
N ASN A 168 -15.84 -8.92 -1.18
CA ASN A 168 -17.06 -8.09 -1.27
C ASN A 168 -16.94 -6.73 -0.55
N GLY A 169 -16.25 -6.62 0.57
CA GLY A 169 -16.11 -5.37 1.35
C GLY A 169 -14.78 -4.64 1.11
N GLU A 170 -13.67 -5.36 1.04
CA GLU A 170 -12.37 -4.78 0.71
C GLU A 170 -12.32 -4.25 -0.73
N GLY A 171 -13.15 -4.78 -1.65
CA GLY A 171 -13.22 -4.31 -3.02
C GLY A 171 -13.64 -2.85 -3.19
N LEU A 172 -14.51 -2.33 -2.32
CA LEU A 172 -14.91 -0.90 -2.32
C LEU A 172 -13.75 0.00 -1.89
N TYR A 173 -13.03 -0.39 -0.84
CA TYR A 173 -11.86 0.33 -0.38
C TYR A 173 -10.78 0.39 -1.46
N TRP A 174 -10.46 -0.71 -2.12
CA TRP A 174 -9.45 -0.74 -3.18
C TRP A 174 -9.87 0.02 -4.43
N ARG A 175 -11.18 0.05 -4.76
CA ARG A 175 -11.69 0.92 -5.85
C ARG A 175 -11.48 2.39 -5.52
N TYR A 176 -11.79 2.80 -4.29
CA TYR A 176 -11.55 4.17 -3.82
C TYR A 176 -10.03 4.51 -3.84
N GLU A 177 -9.17 3.64 -3.31
CA GLU A 177 -7.71 3.86 -3.32
C GLU A 177 -7.14 3.94 -4.75
N ASN A 178 -7.58 3.07 -5.65
CA ASN A 178 -7.13 3.11 -7.05
C ASN A 178 -7.59 4.40 -7.75
N ALA A 179 -8.84 4.82 -7.57
CA ALA A 179 -9.34 6.07 -8.13
C ALA A 179 -8.53 7.28 -7.60
N LEU A 180 -8.25 7.32 -6.30
CA LEU A 180 -7.44 8.38 -5.71
C LEU A 180 -6.01 8.39 -6.28
N LYS A 181 -5.39 7.22 -6.44
CA LYS A 181 -4.08 7.08 -7.07
C LYS A 181 -4.08 7.51 -8.54
N GLU A 182 -5.16 7.24 -9.28
CA GLU A 182 -5.32 7.72 -10.66
C GLU A 182 -5.34 9.26 -10.71
N TRP A 183 -6.10 9.90 -9.82
CA TRP A 183 -6.15 11.37 -9.75
C TRP A 183 -4.82 11.96 -9.32
N GLU A 184 -4.16 11.41 -8.30
CA GLU A 184 -2.82 11.83 -7.87
C GLU A 184 -1.79 11.69 -9.01
N SER A 185 -1.81 10.55 -9.72
CA SER A 185 -0.95 10.29 -10.87
C SER A 185 -1.19 11.28 -12.02
N ALA A 186 -2.45 11.66 -12.24
CA ALA A 186 -2.81 12.65 -13.26
C ALA A 186 -2.34 14.06 -12.90
N VAL A 187 -2.25 14.41 -11.62
CA VAL A 187 -1.75 15.72 -11.15
C VAL A 187 -0.23 15.76 -11.04
N GLY A 188 0.39 14.64 -10.65
CA GLY A 188 1.83 14.59 -10.44
C GLY A 188 2.32 13.20 -10.11
N SER A 189 2.27 12.81 -8.83
CA SER A 189 2.77 11.53 -8.35
C SER A 189 1.79 10.92 -7.36
N VAL A 190 1.73 9.58 -7.32
CA VAL A 190 1.00 8.86 -6.28
C VAL A 190 1.76 8.89 -4.95
N MET A 191 1.05 8.87 -3.84
CA MET A 191 1.62 8.86 -2.50
C MET A 191 1.85 7.42 -2.01
N GLY A 192 2.64 6.68 -2.79
CA GLY A 192 3.05 5.30 -2.52
C GLY A 192 2.50 4.26 -3.49
N VAL A 193 3.34 3.29 -3.82
CA VAL A 193 3.01 2.16 -4.70
C VAL A 193 2.56 0.93 -3.90
N PRO A 194 1.85 -0.04 -4.51
CA PRO A 194 1.52 -1.30 -3.87
C PRO A 194 2.69 -2.28 -3.96
N GLY A 195 2.94 -3.06 -2.91
CA GLY A 195 4.02 -4.06 -2.87
C GLY A 195 3.81 -5.27 -3.80
N GLU A 196 2.58 -5.51 -4.23
CA GLU A 196 2.21 -6.64 -5.08
C GLU A 196 2.70 -6.54 -6.53
N LEU A 197 2.84 -5.30 -7.03
CA LEU A 197 3.41 -5.01 -8.36
C LEU A 197 3.81 -3.54 -8.47
N TRP A 198 5.08 -3.28 -8.65
CA TRP A 198 5.61 -1.97 -8.99
C TRP A 198 6.97 -2.08 -9.65
N ALA A 199 7.38 -1.05 -10.38
CA ALA A 199 8.66 -0.98 -11.05
C ALA A 199 9.34 0.36 -10.80
N MET A 200 10.68 0.37 -10.90
CA MET A 200 11.48 1.59 -10.90
C MET A 200 12.70 1.47 -11.83
N ARG A 201 13.27 2.60 -12.20
CA ARG A 201 14.56 2.62 -12.90
C ARG A 201 15.64 2.08 -11.97
N ARG A 202 16.48 1.14 -12.46
CA ARG A 202 17.53 0.52 -11.65
C ARG A 202 18.54 1.54 -11.13
N GLU A 203 18.87 2.53 -11.92
CA GLU A 203 19.79 3.62 -11.57
C GLU A 203 19.33 4.49 -10.39
N LEU A 204 18.02 4.49 -10.11
CA LEU A 204 17.43 5.24 -9.01
C LEU A 204 17.27 4.43 -7.73
N TYR A 205 17.67 3.16 -7.75
CA TYR A 205 17.54 2.32 -6.56
C TYR A 205 18.61 2.69 -5.52
N GLU A 206 18.12 2.99 -4.33
CA GLU A 206 18.95 3.15 -3.13
C GLU A 206 18.52 2.13 -2.08
N PRO A 207 19.46 1.41 -1.44
CA PRO A 207 19.13 0.48 -0.37
C PRO A 207 18.37 1.17 0.76
N LEU A 208 17.34 0.52 1.25
CA LEU A 208 16.60 0.97 2.42
C LEU A 208 17.25 0.43 3.71
N PRO A 209 17.10 1.15 4.84
CA PRO A 209 17.48 0.61 6.15
C PRO A 209 16.82 -0.75 6.39
N VAL A 210 17.56 -1.68 6.97
CA VAL A 210 17.10 -3.07 7.20
C VAL A 210 15.88 -3.16 8.11
N ASP A 211 15.64 -2.15 8.94
CA ASP A 211 14.51 -2.02 9.83
C ASP A 211 13.27 -1.36 9.18
N THR A 212 13.30 -1.14 7.85
CA THR A 212 12.16 -0.57 7.12
C THR A 212 10.99 -1.55 7.10
N ILE A 213 9.82 -1.10 7.58
CA ILE A 213 8.61 -1.91 7.71
C ILE A 213 7.80 -1.93 6.40
N LEU A 214 7.70 -0.78 5.70
CA LEU A 214 7.03 -0.62 4.40
C LEU A 214 8.07 -0.21 3.35
N ASP A 215 8.67 -1.20 2.72
CA ASP A 215 9.74 -1.02 1.73
C ASP A 215 9.26 -0.36 0.42
N ASP A 216 8.11 -0.79 -0.09
CA ASP A 216 7.46 -0.27 -1.29
C ASP A 216 7.10 1.22 -1.16
N TRP A 217 6.43 1.56 -0.04
CA TRP A 217 6.06 2.93 0.25
C TRP A 217 7.32 3.81 0.45
N ALA A 218 8.29 3.36 1.24
CA ALA A 218 9.49 4.12 1.54
C ALA A 218 10.33 4.39 0.28
N ALA A 219 10.53 3.37 -0.57
CA ALA A 219 11.26 3.53 -1.83
C ALA A 219 10.56 4.50 -2.78
N SER A 220 9.25 4.35 -2.98
CA SER A 220 8.49 5.22 -3.88
C SER A 220 8.40 6.66 -3.38
N MET A 221 8.23 6.87 -2.06
CA MET A 221 8.17 8.22 -1.49
C MET A 221 9.52 8.94 -1.52
N ARG A 222 10.64 8.21 -1.42
CA ARG A 222 11.97 8.78 -1.62
C ARG A 222 12.11 9.37 -3.02
N LEU A 223 11.64 8.66 -4.05
CA LEU A 223 11.62 9.16 -5.43
C LEU A 223 10.73 10.40 -5.58
N VAL A 224 9.53 10.38 -4.98
CA VAL A 224 8.64 11.56 -4.98
C VAL A 224 9.31 12.76 -4.33
N ALA A 225 9.98 12.56 -3.20
CA ALA A 225 10.70 13.61 -2.49
C ALA A 225 11.84 14.21 -3.33
N GLN A 226 12.55 13.38 -4.10
CA GLN A 226 13.60 13.78 -5.04
C GLN A 226 13.06 14.48 -6.32
N GLY A 227 11.74 14.51 -6.52
CA GLY A 227 11.10 15.16 -7.68
C GLY A 227 10.81 14.24 -8.86
N TRP A 228 11.09 12.94 -8.74
CA TRP A 228 10.69 11.96 -9.75
C TRP A 228 9.19 11.74 -9.75
N ARG A 229 8.62 11.54 -10.92
CA ARG A 229 7.22 11.14 -11.05
C ARG A 229 7.07 9.66 -10.68
N VAL A 230 6.10 9.38 -9.81
CA VAL A 230 5.65 8.03 -9.48
C VAL A 230 4.22 7.88 -9.96
N ILE A 231 4.01 7.00 -10.94
CA ILE A 231 2.75 6.87 -11.69
C ILE A 231 1.96 5.66 -11.21
N HIS A 232 0.64 5.73 -11.27
CA HIS A 232 -0.26 4.58 -11.11
C HIS A 232 -0.71 4.06 -12.47
N ALA A 233 -0.40 2.80 -12.76
CA ALA A 233 -0.84 2.07 -13.95
C ALA A 233 -2.04 1.18 -13.57
N SER A 234 -3.26 1.68 -13.75
CA SER A 234 -4.50 0.98 -13.36
C SER A 234 -4.77 -0.30 -14.18
N ASP A 235 -4.17 -0.40 -15.35
CA ASP A 235 -4.22 -1.55 -16.25
C ASP A 235 -3.15 -2.62 -15.95
N ALA A 236 -2.05 -2.28 -15.27
CA ALA A 236 -1.07 -3.25 -14.79
C ALA A 236 -1.58 -3.93 -13.51
N THR A 237 -2.31 -5.02 -13.64
CA THR A 237 -3.06 -5.62 -12.51
C THR A 237 -2.30 -6.77 -11.85
N ALA A 238 -2.25 -6.73 -10.51
CA ALA A 238 -1.85 -7.84 -9.64
C ALA A 238 -3.03 -8.29 -8.77
N TYR A 239 -3.23 -9.60 -8.68
CA TYR A 239 -4.23 -10.22 -7.83
C TYR A 239 -3.58 -10.81 -6.57
N GLU A 240 -4.23 -10.60 -5.45
CA GLU A 240 -3.89 -11.23 -4.17
C GLU A 240 -5.09 -11.98 -3.61
N ALA A 241 -4.85 -13.10 -2.94
CA ALA A 241 -5.88 -13.77 -2.15
C ALA A 241 -6.28 -12.89 -0.94
N PRO A 242 -7.55 -12.92 -0.52
CA PRO A 242 -7.95 -12.26 0.71
C PRO A 242 -7.18 -12.84 1.91
N PRO A 243 -6.99 -12.07 2.99
CA PRO A 243 -6.41 -12.59 4.22
C PRO A 243 -7.18 -13.82 4.71
N ALA A 244 -6.46 -14.84 5.17
CA ALA A 244 -7.04 -16.13 5.58
C ALA A 244 -7.99 -16.00 6.80
N SER A 245 -7.88 -14.91 7.58
CA SER A 245 -8.72 -14.65 8.75
C SER A 245 -8.79 -13.16 9.08
N LEU A 246 -9.77 -12.77 9.91
CA LEU A 246 -9.82 -11.39 10.44
C LEU A 246 -8.58 -11.04 11.27
N ARG A 247 -8.00 -12.02 11.99
CA ARG A 247 -6.77 -11.83 12.73
C ARG A 247 -5.59 -11.54 11.78
N ALA A 248 -5.48 -12.27 10.68
CA ALA A 248 -4.46 -12.02 9.67
C ALA A 248 -4.62 -10.62 9.03
N SER A 249 -5.86 -10.22 8.73
CA SER A 249 -6.19 -8.88 8.25
C SER A 249 -5.80 -7.80 9.27
N TRP A 250 -6.08 -8.02 10.56
CA TRP A 250 -5.71 -7.12 11.65
C TRP A 250 -4.19 -6.93 11.75
N GLU A 251 -3.44 -8.01 11.87
CA GLU A 251 -1.98 -7.96 12.01
C GLU A 251 -1.32 -7.27 10.81
N ARG A 252 -1.83 -7.53 9.60
CA ARG A 252 -1.37 -6.86 8.38
C ARG A 252 -1.61 -5.35 8.46
N ARG A 253 -2.83 -4.89 8.85
CA ARG A 253 -3.17 -3.47 8.94
C ARG A 253 -2.40 -2.75 10.05
N VAL A 254 -2.23 -3.40 11.20
CA VAL A 254 -1.41 -2.89 12.32
C VAL A 254 0.03 -2.69 11.87
N ARG A 255 0.60 -3.69 11.16
CA ARG A 255 1.96 -3.57 10.60
C ARG A 255 2.07 -2.45 9.57
N MET A 256 1.08 -2.33 8.67
CA MET A 256 1.05 -1.25 7.68
C MET A 256 0.99 0.13 8.35
N ALA A 257 0.17 0.29 9.38
CA ALA A 257 0.08 1.54 10.12
C ALA A 257 1.38 1.86 10.89
N ALA A 258 1.98 0.86 11.54
CA ALA A 258 3.27 1.04 12.21
C ALA A 258 4.38 1.46 11.23
N GLY A 259 4.42 0.82 10.04
CA GLY A 259 5.33 1.21 8.97
C GLY A 259 5.02 2.58 8.38
N GLY A 260 3.74 2.96 8.34
CA GLY A 260 3.32 4.32 8.00
C GLY A 260 3.85 5.36 8.97
N TRP A 261 3.76 5.12 10.27
CA TRP A 261 4.37 5.98 11.30
C TRP A 261 5.88 6.09 11.11
N GLN A 262 6.57 4.96 10.97
CA GLN A 262 8.02 4.94 10.72
C GLN A 262 8.38 5.77 9.48
N GLY A 263 7.68 5.54 8.38
CA GLY A 263 7.97 6.19 7.11
C GLY A 263 7.68 7.68 7.13
N VAL A 264 6.54 8.12 7.70
CA VAL A 264 6.20 9.54 7.82
C VAL A 264 7.23 10.29 8.65
N LEU A 265 7.62 9.75 9.81
CA LEU A 265 8.62 10.39 10.67
C LEU A 265 10.02 10.45 10.02
N ARG A 266 10.36 9.49 9.15
CA ARG A 266 11.66 9.45 8.49
C ARG A 266 11.73 10.23 7.18
N LEU A 267 10.62 10.29 6.43
CA LEU A 267 10.62 10.75 5.03
C LEU A 267 9.70 11.93 4.73
N CYS A 268 8.82 12.33 5.65
CA CYS A 268 7.84 13.39 5.35
C CYS A 268 8.16 14.75 5.99
N HIS A 269 9.43 15.06 6.20
CA HIS A 269 9.84 16.42 6.55
C HIS A 269 9.79 17.32 5.30
N PRO A 270 9.24 18.56 5.38
CA PRO A 270 9.05 19.41 4.20
C PRO A 270 10.37 19.73 3.48
N THR A 271 11.50 19.79 4.18
CA THR A 271 12.82 20.05 3.58
C THR A 271 13.36 18.89 2.75
N GLN A 272 12.77 17.71 2.83
CA GLN A 272 13.16 16.54 2.02
C GLN A 272 12.48 16.53 0.65
N PHE A 273 11.42 17.32 0.48
CA PHE A 273 10.66 17.36 -0.77
C PHE A 273 11.10 18.53 -1.62
N THR A 274 11.37 18.23 -2.89
CA THR A 274 11.62 19.26 -3.92
C THR A 274 10.34 20.04 -4.29
N SER A 275 9.15 19.50 -3.96
CA SER A 275 7.84 20.09 -4.22
C SER A 275 6.99 20.16 -2.96
N LEU A 276 6.58 21.35 -2.56
CA LEU A 276 5.63 21.56 -1.46
C LEU A 276 4.25 20.95 -1.74
N ILE A 277 3.86 20.85 -3.02
CA ILE A 277 2.62 20.19 -3.42
C ILE A 277 2.71 18.68 -3.12
N ALA A 278 3.81 18.03 -3.49
CA ALA A 278 4.02 16.62 -3.20
C ALA A 278 4.08 16.33 -1.70
N TRP A 279 4.72 17.22 -0.93
CA TRP A 279 4.71 17.16 0.53
C TRP A 279 3.29 17.28 1.09
N TRP A 280 2.51 18.28 0.65
CA TRP A 280 1.12 18.47 1.06
C TRP A 280 0.24 17.24 0.70
N GLN A 281 0.43 16.65 -0.47
CA GLN A 281 -0.26 15.42 -0.86
C GLN A 281 0.10 14.25 0.07
N CYS A 282 1.38 14.09 0.41
CA CYS A 282 1.83 13.07 1.36
C CYS A 282 1.20 13.28 2.75
N MET A 283 1.18 14.52 3.24
CA MET A 283 0.55 14.86 4.52
C MET A 283 -0.95 14.56 4.50
N SER A 284 -1.67 14.98 3.46
CA SER A 284 -3.12 14.82 3.35
C SER A 284 -3.55 13.37 3.15
N HIS A 285 -2.89 12.63 2.26
CA HIS A 285 -3.28 11.26 1.93
C HIS A 285 -2.79 10.24 2.97
N ARG A 286 -1.55 10.35 3.42
CA ARG A 286 -0.91 9.31 4.25
C ARG A 286 -0.75 9.72 5.70
N SER A 287 -0.11 10.85 5.96
CA SER A 287 0.22 11.24 7.33
C SER A 287 -1.01 11.49 8.19
N LEU A 288 -1.97 12.29 7.72
CA LEU A 288 -3.21 12.54 8.46
C LEU A 288 -4.01 11.25 8.67
N ARG A 289 -4.10 10.38 7.67
CA ARG A 289 -4.85 9.13 7.75
C ARG A 289 -4.24 8.14 8.74
N TRP A 290 -2.92 8.05 8.84
CA TRP A 290 -2.26 7.11 9.73
C TRP A 290 -2.02 7.66 11.13
N MET A 291 -1.72 8.97 11.24
CA MET A 291 -1.25 9.55 12.49
C MET A 291 -2.32 10.33 13.25
N VAL A 292 -3.28 10.92 12.58
CA VAL A 292 -4.24 11.86 13.19
C VAL A 292 -5.66 11.27 13.25
N VAL A 293 -6.21 10.89 12.12
CA VAL A 293 -7.62 10.46 12.01
C VAL A 293 -8.02 9.35 12.99
N PRO A 294 -7.19 8.31 13.27
CA PRO A 294 -7.57 7.26 14.22
C PRO A 294 -7.90 7.77 15.62
N TRP A 295 -7.34 8.90 16.02
CA TRP A 295 -7.53 9.49 17.34
C TRP A 295 -8.70 10.48 17.41
N LEU A 296 -9.24 10.91 16.28
CA LEU A 296 -10.28 11.94 16.23
C LEU A 296 -11.69 11.41 16.49
N TRP A 297 -11.93 10.12 16.30
CA TRP A 297 -13.24 9.51 16.46
C TRP A 297 -13.77 9.58 17.88
N ALA A 298 -12.94 9.33 18.89
CA ALA A 298 -13.33 9.37 20.29
C ALA A 298 -13.66 10.79 20.78
N PRO A 299 -12.79 11.80 20.60
CA PRO A 299 -13.12 13.18 21.04
C PRO A 299 -14.32 13.75 20.27
N MET A 300 -14.53 13.38 18.99
CA MET A 300 -15.72 13.76 18.24
C MET A 300 -17.00 13.18 18.88
N ALA A 301 -16.96 11.89 19.26
CA ALA A 301 -18.09 11.25 19.95
C ALA A 301 -18.39 11.92 21.29
N ILE A 302 -17.39 12.17 22.10
CA ILE A 302 -17.52 12.85 23.40
C ILE A 302 -18.13 14.24 23.21
N ALA A 303 -17.61 15.02 22.24
CA ALA A 303 -18.10 16.36 21.96
C ALA A 303 -19.55 16.38 21.47
N SER A 304 -19.93 15.44 20.58
CA SER A 304 -21.31 15.36 20.10
C SER A 304 -22.31 15.02 21.22
N VAL A 305 -21.94 14.12 22.13
CA VAL A 305 -22.75 13.79 23.31
C VAL A 305 -22.85 14.99 24.28
N ALA A 306 -21.73 15.67 24.56
CA ALA A 306 -21.69 16.85 25.44
C ALA A 306 -22.55 18.02 24.90
N LEU A 307 -22.78 18.07 23.59
CA LEU A 307 -23.57 19.08 22.90
C LEU A 307 -24.97 18.59 22.50
N ALA A 308 -25.40 17.41 22.92
CA ALA A 308 -26.67 16.77 22.49
C ALA A 308 -27.96 17.53 22.84
N SER A 309 -27.86 18.57 23.68
CA SER A 309 -28.94 19.52 23.88
C SER A 309 -29.32 20.31 22.61
N HIS A 310 -28.46 20.39 21.63
CA HIS A 310 -28.72 20.99 20.33
C HIS A 310 -29.04 19.91 19.30
N PRO A 311 -30.15 19.98 18.52
CA PRO A 311 -30.64 18.93 17.63
C PRO A 311 -29.57 18.44 16.62
N PHE A 312 -28.76 19.33 16.08
CA PHE A 312 -27.70 18.98 15.15
C PHE A 312 -26.66 18.02 15.77
N TYR A 313 -26.15 18.33 16.98
CA TYR A 313 -25.15 17.46 17.62
C TYR A 313 -25.76 16.17 18.16
N LEU A 314 -27.04 16.20 18.56
CA LEU A 314 -27.78 14.98 18.88
C LEU A 314 -27.86 14.05 17.66
N ALA A 315 -28.26 14.58 16.50
CA ALA A 315 -28.29 13.81 15.25
C ALA A 315 -26.90 13.28 14.86
N ALA A 316 -25.84 14.09 14.98
CA ALA A 316 -24.47 13.66 14.72
C ALA A 316 -24.03 12.54 15.67
N SER A 317 -24.39 12.64 16.97
CA SER A 317 -24.14 11.59 17.96
C SER A 317 -24.85 10.29 17.60
N LEU A 318 -26.13 10.35 17.28
CA LEU A 318 -26.92 9.18 16.89
C LEU A 318 -26.35 8.50 15.62
N LEU A 319 -25.98 9.28 14.60
CA LEU A 319 -25.35 8.74 13.38
C LEU A 319 -24.04 8.05 13.68
N GLN A 320 -23.23 8.59 14.60
CA GLN A 320 -21.96 8.00 14.99
C GLN A 320 -22.17 6.69 15.76
N TRP A 321 -23.14 6.62 16.65
CA TRP A 321 -23.50 5.39 17.38
C TRP A 321 -24.06 4.33 16.43
N ILE A 322 -24.92 4.71 15.48
CA ILE A 322 -25.41 3.81 14.42
C ILE A 322 -24.23 3.23 13.63
N LEU A 323 -23.22 4.06 13.29
CA LEU A 323 -22.03 3.57 12.61
C LEU A 323 -21.27 2.52 13.45
N TYR A 324 -21.14 2.74 14.77
CA TYR A 324 -20.47 1.78 15.65
C TYR A 324 -21.27 0.49 15.82
N ASP A 325 -22.59 0.57 15.95
CA ASP A 325 -23.46 -0.61 16.01
C ASP A 325 -23.41 -1.41 14.71
N MET A 326 -23.48 -0.73 13.56
CA MET A 326 -23.28 -1.37 12.26
C MET A 326 -21.89 -2.02 12.14
N ALA A 327 -20.86 -1.38 12.65
CA ALA A 327 -19.51 -1.93 12.65
C ALA A 327 -19.40 -3.18 13.54
N PHE A 328 -20.03 -3.16 14.70
CA PHE A 328 -20.10 -4.32 15.61
C PHE A 328 -20.81 -5.51 14.94
N VAL A 329 -22.01 -5.28 14.40
CA VAL A 329 -22.75 -6.30 13.65
C VAL A 329 -21.94 -6.81 12.44
N GLY A 330 -21.27 -5.90 11.72
CA GLY A 330 -20.38 -6.25 10.60
C GLY A 330 -19.22 -7.15 11.01
N GLY A 331 -18.63 -6.91 12.18
CA GLY A 331 -17.60 -7.75 12.76
C GLY A 331 -18.11 -9.16 13.11
N LEU A 332 -19.31 -9.25 13.69
CA LEU A 332 -19.95 -10.55 13.98
C LEU A 332 -20.26 -11.34 12.71
N LEU A 333 -20.75 -10.67 11.66
CA LEU A 333 -21.03 -11.32 10.38
C LEU A 333 -19.72 -11.77 9.70
N ALA A 334 -18.69 -10.92 9.68
CA ALA A 334 -17.41 -11.22 9.10
C ALA A 334 -16.70 -12.39 9.82
N SER A 335 -16.84 -12.52 11.15
CA SER A 335 -16.31 -13.66 11.90
C SER A 335 -16.98 -15.00 11.53
N ARG A 336 -18.21 -14.94 10.97
CA ARG A 336 -18.97 -16.10 10.46
C ARG A 336 -18.81 -16.30 8.94
N GLY A 337 -17.88 -15.56 8.29
CA GLY A 337 -17.69 -15.63 6.84
C GLY A 337 -18.79 -14.99 6.00
N THR A 338 -19.70 -14.23 6.63
CA THR A 338 -20.83 -13.59 5.94
C THR A 338 -20.55 -12.10 5.75
N THR A 339 -20.95 -11.54 4.59
CA THR A 339 -20.78 -10.11 4.29
C THR A 339 -22.11 -9.49 3.84
N ARG A 340 -22.37 -8.27 4.32
CA ARG A 340 -23.45 -7.42 3.85
C ARG A 340 -22.92 -6.01 3.57
N PRO A 341 -23.07 -5.45 2.36
CA PRO A 341 -22.29 -4.28 1.89
C PRO A 341 -22.22 -3.12 2.89
N GLY A 342 -23.33 -2.58 3.38
CA GLY A 342 -23.34 -1.42 4.28
C GLY A 342 -22.67 -1.71 5.63
N VAL A 343 -23.06 -2.82 6.25
CA VAL A 343 -22.56 -3.23 7.57
C VAL A 343 -21.07 -3.61 7.50
N THR A 344 -20.68 -4.28 6.43
CA THR A 344 -19.29 -4.64 6.18
C THR A 344 -18.43 -3.39 5.95
N ALA A 345 -18.94 -2.37 5.24
CA ALA A 345 -18.22 -1.11 5.06
C ALA A 345 -18.00 -0.38 6.38
N ALA A 346 -19.04 -0.27 7.23
CA ALA A 346 -18.93 0.32 8.56
C ALA A 346 -17.88 -0.41 9.42
N PHE A 347 -17.92 -1.75 9.42
CA PHE A 347 -16.91 -2.56 10.11
C PHE A 347 -15.51 -2.23 9.65
N TYR A 348 -15.23 -2.21 8.34
CA TYR A 348 -13.89 -1.95 7.85
C TYR A 348 -13.40 -0.52 8.15
N VAL A 349 -14.27 0.48 8.22
CA VAL A 349 -13.91 1.85 8.65
C VAL A 349 -13.41 1.85 10.09
N VAL A 350 -14.18 1.29 11.01
CA VAL A 350 -13.83 1.23 12.44
C VAL A 350 -12.59 0.33 12.65
N PHE A 351 -12.57 -0.84 12.03
CA PHE A 351 -11.49 -1.81 12.10
C PHE A 351 -10.14 -1.24 11.61
N ALA A 352 -10.15 -0.51 10.48
CA ALA A 352 -8.94 0.10 9.94
C ALA A 352 -8.39 1.20 10.84
N ASN A 353 -9.25 2.05 11.42
CA ASN A 353 -8.83 3.10 12.34
C ASN A 353 -8.33 2.53 13.68
N ALA A 354 -8.97 1.48 14.22
CA ALA A 354 -8.50 0.78 15.40
C ALA A 354 -7.14 0.11 15.16
N ALA A 355 -6.96 -0.53 13.99
CA ALA A 355 -5.68 -1.12 13.62
C ALA A 355 -4.59 -0.04 13.43
N ALA A 356 -4.96 1.15 12.92
CA ALA A 356 -4.02 2.27 12.78
C ALA A 356 -3.57 2.81 14.15
N ALA A 357 -4.48 2.95 15.12
CA ALA A 357 -4.13 3.33 16.49
C ALA A 357 -3.23 2.28 17.17
N MET A 358 -3.53 0.98 16.99
CA MET A 358 -2.69 -0.10 17.48
C MET A 358 -1.30 -0.12 16.81
N GLY A 359 -1.22 0.18 15.52
CA GLY A 359 0.04 0.31 14.78
C GLY A 359 0.90 1.45 15.32
N ALA A 360 0.30 2.61 15.60
CA ALA A 360 0.95 3.71 16.28
C ALA A 360 1.54 3.28 17.65
N TYR A 361 0.72 2.63 18.47
CA TYR A 361 1.15 2.11 19.77
C TYR A 361 2.33 1.15 19.64
N ARG A 362 2.27 0.16 18.73
CA ARG A 362 3.36 -0.80 18.52
C ARG A 362 4.64 -0.14 18.03
N TYR A 363 4.52 0.87 17.14
CA TYR A 363 5.69 1.61 16.67
C TYR A 363 6.34 2.43 17.78
N LEU A 364 5.56 3.25 18.49
CA LEU A 364 6.05 4.13 19.56
C LEU A 364 6.63 3.36 20.76
N THR A 365 6.16 2.13 21.01
CA THR A 365 6.68 1.26 22.09
C THR A 365 7.75 0.27 21.63
N GLY A 366 8.21 0.35 20.37
CA GLY A 366 9.23 -0.56 19.81
C GLY A 366 8.77 -2.02 19.68
N LYS A 367 7.45 -2.30 19.77
CA LYS A 367 6.89 -3.67 19.74
C LYS A 367 6.62 -4.19 18.34
N GLN A 368 6.84 -3.39 17.29
CA GLN A 368 6.65 -3.80 15.89
C GLN A 368 8.00 -4.19 15.28
N PRO A 369 8.28 -5.49 15.05
CA PRO A 369 9.46 -5.91 14.35
C PRO A 369 9.35 -5.55 12.85
N ALA A 370 10.45 -5.13 12.24
CA ALA A 370 10.54 -4.92 10.80
C ALA A 370 10.46 -6.25 10.03
N ALA A 371 10.94 -7.34 10.63
CA ALA A 371 10.91 -8.67 10.03
C ALA A 371 9.48 -9.11 9.74
N TRP A 372 9.20 -9.35 8.47
CA TRP A 372 7.91 -9.82 7.99
C TRP A 372 7.57 -11.19 8.58
N ARG A 373 6.43 -11.27 9.28
CA ARG A 373 5.84 -12.55 9.73
C ARG A 373 4.65 -12.84 8.82
N LYS A 374 4.62 -14.03 8.23
CA LYS A 374 3.46 -14.51 7.48
C LYS A 374 2.29 -14.60 8.48
N ALA A 375 1.23 -13.84 8.25
CA ALA A 375 -0.03 -14.01 8.97
C ALA A 375 -0.72 -15.22 8.33
N ARG A 376 -0.56 -16.38 8.99
CA ARG A 376 -1.26 -17.62 8.65
C ARG A 376 -2.67 -17.61 9.22
#